data_69d2594d0bb88bd4d689cdf985bf8444
#
_entry.id   69d2594d0bb88bd4d689cdf985bf8444
#
_cell.length_a   1.000
_cell.length_b   1.000
_cell.length_c   1.000
_cell.angle_alpha   90.00
_cell.angle_beta   90.00
_cell.angle_gamma   90.00
#
_symmetry.space_group_name_H-M   'P 1'
#
loop_
_entity.id
_entity.type
_entity.pdbx_description
1 polymer ?
#
loop_
_entity_poly.entity_id
_entity_poly.type
_entity_poly.pdbx_seq_one_letter_code
_entity_poly.pdbx_strand_id
1 'polypeptide(L)'
;MKLASYHQSGGIRLGALCSDQQRVLDLAAASLALRDQIEPAFASMLALIEAGPAGLDRARAILEQAEDQNPGHCFQPLSGLRFAPPLLPPRMLCFSVYEGHMKQAFASVLEMKAGKGVAATVKALGLMKKMPKRFYQRPLYYKGNNLSVSAHEQDVIWPRWTKMLDYEMELGVVLGKRGKNISANDAMSYVFGYTCFNDFSARDKMMEEIPWGGVGPIKGKDFDTGNAMGPWLVTADEIPDPYDLKIQVRVNGELRGASSTSGMSHPISRMIEVASDEELVVPGEFFGTGAATNGCGIEFLRFLEPGDVVEVEIERIGVLRNRVVKPA
;
A
#
# COMPACT_ATOMS: atom_id res chain seq x y z
N MET A 1 -7.32 -15.10 -3.77
CA MET A 1 -8.54 -14.64 -3.04
C MET A 1 -8.35 -13.20 -2.54
N LYS A 2 -9.47 -12.46 -2.33
CA LYS A 2 -9.46 -11.12 -1.70
C LYS A 2 -9.81 -11.26 -0.22
N LEU A 3 -8.89 -10.84 0.63
CA LEU A 3 -8.99 -10.95 2.11
C LEU A 3 -9.19 -9.56 2.70
N ALA A 4 -10.01 -9.45 3.74
CA ALA A 4 -10.25 -8.22 4.48
C ALA A 4 -10.12 -8.43 5.99
N SER A 5 -9.59 -7.43 6.67
CA SER A 5 -9.80 -7.22 8.10
C SER A 5 -10.94 -6.21 8.28
N TYR A 6 -11.87 -6.47 9.19
CA TYR A 6 -13.02 -5.60 9.42
C TYR A 6 -13.47 -5.60 10.87
N HIS A 7 -14.10 -4.51 11.30
CA HIS A 7 -14.61 -4.36 12.65
C HIS A 7 -15.98 -5.04 12.80
N GLN A 8 -16.10 -5.86 13.82
CA GLN A 8 -17.37 -6.45 14.28
C GLN A 8 -17.46 -6.39 15.82
N SER A 9 -18.64 -6.65 16.39
CA SER A 9 -18.78 -6.75 17.84
C SER A 9 -17.77 -7.76 18.41
N GLY A 10 -16.87 -7.29 19.28
CA GLY A 10 -15.82 -8.12 19.88
C GLY A 10 -14.43 -7.98 19.27
N GLY A 11 -14.24 -7.16 18.22
CA GLY A 11 -12.89 -6.89 17.70
C GLY A 11 -12.76 -6.86 16.19
N ILE A 12 -11.55 -7.10 15.70
CA ILE A 12 -11.25 -7.20 14.28
C ILE A 12 -11.40 -8.67 13.84
N ARG A 13 -12.09 -8.88 12.73
CA ARG A 13 -12.32 -10.18 12.12
C ARG A 13 -11.61 -10.31 10.80
N LEU A 14 -11.26 -11.53 10.42
CA LEU A 14 -10.71 -11.87 9.12
C LEU A 14 -11.81 -12.44 8.23
N GLY A 15 -11.96 -11.85 7.04
CA GLY A 15 -12.94 -12.29 6.07
C GLY A 15 -12.37 -12.50 4.67
N ALA A 16 -13.09 -13.26 3.87
CA ALA A 16 -12.83 -13.46 2.46
C ALA A 16 -14.03 -12.97 1.63
N LEU A 17 -13.74 -12.23 0.55
CA LEU A 17 -14.75 -11.77 -0.39
C LEU A 17 -15.34 -12.96 -1.13
N CYS A 18 -16.66 -13.07 -1.14
CA CYS A 18 -17.40 -14.12 -1.84
C CYS A 18 -17.38 -13.93 -3.36
N SER A 19 -17.70 -14.99 -4.09
CA SER A 19 -17.77 -15.00 -5.56
C SER A 19 -18.78 -14.00 -6.12
N ASP A 20 -19.87 -13.72 -5.39
CA ASP A 20 -20.89 -12.73 -5.75
C ASP A 20 -20.42 -11.28 -5.67
N GLN A 21 -19.24 -11.02 -5.12
CA GLN A 21 -18.65 -9.68 -4.92
C GLN A 21 -19.50 -8.74 -4.03
N GLN A 22 -20.45 -9.28 -3.27
CA GLN A 22 -21.39 -8.50 -2.45
C GLN A 22 -21.31 -8.84 -0.96
N ARG A 23 -20.72 -9.98 -0.61
CA ARG A 23 -20.61 -10.47 0.75
C ARG A 23 -19.17 -10.82 1.10
N VAL A 24 -18.87 -10.72 2.38
CA VAL A 24 -17.61 -11.17 2.98
C VAL A 24 -17.95 -12.28 3.97
N LEU A 25 -17.31 -13.43 3.80
CA LEU A 25 -17.39 -14.55 4.73
C LEU A 25 -16.47 -14.31 5.92
N ASP A 26 -16.97 -14.40 7.15
CA ASP A 26 -16.16 -14.50 8.36
C ASP A 26 -15.54 -15.90 8.42
N LEU A 27 -14.24 -16.01 8.18
CA LEU A 27 -13.55 -17.30 8.07
C LEU A 27 -13.60 -18.10 9.38
N ALA A 28 -13.43 -17.44 10.53
CA ALA A 28 -13.44 -18.11 11.82
C ALA A 28 -14.85 -18.56 12.20
N ALA A 29 -15.87 -17.72 11.96
CA ALA A 29 -17.27 -18.09 12.20
C ALA A 29 -17.70 -19.26 11.31
N ALA A 30 -17.31 -19.24 10.03
CA ALA A 30 -17.63 -20.31 9.10
C ALA A 30 -16.94 -21.64 9.48
N SER A 31 -15.68 -21.60 9.91
CA SER A 31 -14.96 -22.78 10.37
C SER A 31 -15.66 -23.42 11.59
N LEU A 32 -16.08 -22.59 12.53
CA LEU A 32 -16.83 -23.09 13.69
C LEU A 32 -18.21 -23.64 13.29
N ALA A 33 -18.96 -22.92 12.47
CA ALA A 33 -20.34 -23.31 12.10
C ALA A 33 -20.39 -24.56 11.21
N LEU A 34 -19.43 -24.73 10.30
CA LEU A 34 -19.46 -25.80 9.30
C LEU A 34 -18.62 -27.05 9.67
N ARG A 35 -17.64 -26.87 10.55
CA ARG A 35 -16.69 -27.95 10.90
C ARG A 35 -16.55 -28.20 12.40
N ASP A 36 -17.26 -27.42 13.22
CA ASP A 36 -17.11 -27.44 14.69
C ASP A 36 -15.63 -27.29 15.12
N GLN A 37 -14.90 -26.42 14.40
CA GLN A 37 -13.46 -26.27 14.58
C GLN A 37 -13.05 -24.82 14.71
N ILE A 38 -12.29 -24.49 15.76
CA ILE A 38 -11.59 -23.23 15.90
C ILE A 38 -10.30 -23.34 15.10
N GLU A 39 -10.19 -22.62 13.98
CA GLU A 39 -9.00 -22.60 13.14
C GLU A 39 -8.10 -21.41 13.54
N PRO A 40 -6.94 -21.65 14.18
CA PRO A 40 -6.05 -20.58 14.64
C PRO A 40 -5.58 -19.63 13.53
N ALA A 41 -5.42 -20.14 12.30
CA ALA A 41 -5.03 -19.35 11.15
C ALA A 41 -6.07 -18.26 10.80
N PHE A 42 -7.31 -18.40 11.23
CA PHE A 42 -8.37 -17.44 10.94
C PHE A 42 -8.58 -16.39 12.06
N ALA A 43 -7.71 -16.40 13.07
CA ALA A 43 -7.78 -15.43 14.17
C ALA A 43 -7.44 -13.98 13.72
N SER A 44 -6.59 -13.83 12.70
CA SER A 44 -6.22 -12.53 12.13
C SER A 44 -5.58 -12.70 10.76
N MET A 45 -5.42 -11.59 10.04
CA MET A 45 -4.67 -11.58 8.76
C MET A 45 -3.23 -12.08 8.97
N LEU A 46 -2.54 -11.62 10.02
CA LEU A 46 -1.18 -12.05 10.29
C LEU A 46 -1.12 -13.55 10.60
N ALA A 47 -2.06 -14.08 11.38
CA ALA A 47 -2.12 -15.53 11.67
C ALA A 47 -2.31 -16.35 10.39
N LEU A 48 -3.14 -15.86 9.43
CA LEU A 48 -3.30 -16.53 8.14
C LEU A 48 -2.01 -16.47 7.30
N ILE A 49 -1.33 -15.33 7.28
CA ILE A 49 -0.04 -15.17 6.58
C ILE A 49 1.00 -16.14 7.17
N GLU A 50 1.11 -16.22 8.48
CA GLU A 50 2.04 -17.12 9.18
C GLU A 50 1.72 -18.62 8.95
N ALA A 51 0.44 -18.95 8.79
CA ALA A 51 0.01 -20.30 8.45
C ALA A 51 0.38 -20.70 7.01
N GLY A 52 0.78 -19.73 6.17
CA GLY A 52 1.31 -19.95 4.83
C GLY A 52 0.33 -20.62 3.86
N PRO A 53 0.84 -21.36 2.86
CA PRO A 53 0.00 -22.00 1.84
C PRO A 53 -1.11 -22.90 2.41
N ALA A 54 -0.79 -23.69 3.44
CA ALA A 54 -1.79 -24.57 4.07
C ALA A 54 -2.93 -23.78 4.74
N GLY A 55 -2.65 -22.60 5.31
CA GLY A 55 -3.66 -21.69 5.84
C GLY A 55 -4.57 -21.15 4.74
N LEU A 56 -3.99 -20.74 3.60
CA LEU A 56 -4.75 -20.27 2.43
C LEU A 56 -5.63 -21.38 1.82
N ASP A 57 -5.13 -22.61 1.75
CA ASP A 57 -5.91 -23.75 1.22
C ASP A 57 -7.11 -24.03 2.12
N ARG A 58 -6.94 -23.96 3.46
CA ARG A 58 -8.06 -24.08 4.40
C ARG A 58 -9.06 -22.91 4.25
N ALA A 59 -8.58 -21.69 4.02
CA ALA A 59 -9.43 -20.54 3.80
C ALA A 59 -10.24 -20.65 2.49
N ARG A 60 -9.65 -21.17 1.41
CA ARG A 60 -10.38 -21.46 0.16
C ARG A 60 -11.43 -22.53 0.35
N ALA A 61 -11.06 -23.63 0.99
CA ALA A 61 -11.97 -24.75 1.22
C ALA A 61 -13.17 -24.38 2.12
N ILE A 62 -12.97 -23.51 3.11
CA ILE A 62 -14.09 -23.06 3.94
C ILE A 62 -14.97 -22.03 3.22
N LEU A 63 -14.40 -21.17 2.36
CA LEU A 63 -15.15 -20.24 1.53
C LEU A 63 -16.06 -21.00 0.54
N GLU A 64 -15.51 -21.95 -0.20
CA GLU A 64 -16.27 -22.80 -1.13
C GLU A 64 -17.39 -23.54 -0.42
N GLN A 65 -17.09 -24.20 0.70
CA GLN A 65 -18.09 -24.91 1.50
C GLN A 65 -19.18 -23.97 2.03
N ALA A 66 -18.82 -22.74 2.46
CA ALA A 66 -19.79 -21.79 2.97
C ALA A 66 -20.67 -21.20 1.86
N GLU A 67 -20.15 -21.00 0.67
CA GLU A 67 -20.94 -20.54 -0.49
C GLU A 67 -21.97 -21.59 -0.92
N ASP A 68 -21.62 -22.89 -0.83
CA ASP A 68 -22.52 -24.02 -1.14
C ASP A 68 -23.59 -24.20 -0.06
N GLN A 69 -23.22 -24.23 1.21
CA GLN A 69 -24.12 -24.55 2.34
C GLN A 69 -24.86 -23.33 2.91
N ASN A 70 -24.41 -22.13 2.58
CA ASN A 70 -25.00 -20.83 2.95
C ASN A 70 -25.33 -20.66 4.45
N PRO A 71 -24.36 -20.77 5.39
CA PRO A 71 -24.57 -20.46 6.81
C PRO A 71 -24.74 -18.94 6.98
N GLY A 72 -25.97 -18.44 6.82
CA GLY A 72 -26.27 -17.01 6.64
C GLY A 72 -25.66 -16.07 7.70
N HIS A 73 -25.51 -16.52 8.95
CA HIS A 73 -24.91 -15.71 10.02
C HIS A 73 -23.39 -15.51 9.91
N CYS A 74 -22.71 -16.27 9.04
CA CYS A 74 -21.28 -16.13 8.78
C CYS A 74 -20.94 -15.09 7.71
N PHE A 75 -21.95 -14.61 6.97
CA PHE A 75 -21.75 -13.62 5.92
C PHE A 75 -22.06 -12.21 6.40
N GLN A 76 -21.22 -11.27 5.98
CA GLN A 76 -21.42 -9.84 6.19
C GLN A 76 -21.68 -9.17 4.83
N PRO A 77 -22.67 -8.28 4.68
CA PRO A 77 -22.84 -7.52 3.45
C PRO A 77 -21.64 -6.59 3.26
N LEU A 78 -21.12 -6.53 2.05
CA LEU A 78 -20.01 -5.64 1.73
C LEU A 78 -20.43 -4.16 1.89
N SER A 79 -21.70 -3.84 1.56
CA SER A 79 -22.24 -2.51 1.78
C SER A 79 -22.37 -2.22 3.30
N GLY A 80 -21.57 -1.26 3.76
CA GLY A 80 -21.53 -0.89 5.19
C GLY A 80 -20.51 -1.69 6.02
N LEU A 81 -19.69 -2.53 5.39
CA LEU A 81 -18.59 -3.19 6.08
C LEU A 81 -17.57 -2.14 6.60
N ARG A 82 -17.32 -2.15 7.91
CA ARG A 82 -16.30 -1.28 8.51
C ARG A 82 -14.93 -1.93 8.38
N PHE A 83 -14.18 -1.55 7.36
CA PHE A 83 -12.82 -2.06 7.18
C PHE A 83 -11.91 -1.65 8.36
N ALA A 84 -11.04 -2.57 8.75
CA ALA A 84 -9.83 -2.30 9.50
C ALA A 84 -8.65 -2.31 8.49
N PRO A 85 -7.47 -1.80 8.86
CA PRO A 85 -6.28 -2.03 8.03
C PRO A 85 -6.14 -3.52 7.73
N PRO A 86 -5.78 -3.93 6.50
CA PRO A 86 -5.63 -5.35 6.18
C PRO A 86 -4.75 -6.08 7.20
N LEU A 87 -3.66 -5.43 7.62
CA LEU A 87 -2.82 -5.87 8.74
C LEU A 87 -2.12 -4.66 9.36
N LEU A 88 -1.60 -4.82 10.58
CA LEU A 88 -0.58 -3.96 11.16
C LEU A 88 0.78 -4.65 10.92
N PRO A 89 1.59 -4.17 9.98
CA PRO A 89 2.81 -4.87 9.61
C PRO A 89 3.86 -4.79 10.73
N PRO A 90 4.63 -5.87 10.99
CA PRO A 90 5.71 -5.83 11.98
C PRO A 90 6.82 -4.85 11.57
N ARG A 91 6.99 -4.62 10.27
CA ARG A 91 7.91 -3.65 9.68
C ARG A 91 7.35 -3.10 8.38
N MET A 92 7.56 -1.79 8.14
CA MET A 92 7.25 -1.12 6.87
C MET A 92 8.53 -0.62 6.23
N LEU A 93 8.72 -0.93 4.95
CA LEU A 93 9.76 -0.36 4.11
C LEU A 93 9.09 0.33 2.92
N CYS A 94 9.28 1.65 2.79
CA CYS A 94 8.72 2.44 1.71
C CYS A 94 9.82 2.73 0.69
N PHE A 95 9.74 2.07 -0.46
CA PHE A 95 10.72 2.18 -1.53
C PHE A 95 10.41 3.35 -2.46
N SER A 96 11.38 3.72 -3.29
CA SER A 96 11.23 4.73 -4.35
C SER A 96 11.78 4.14 -5.65
N VAL A 97 10.95 3.36 -6.36
CA VAL A 97 11.41 2.61 -7.54
C VAL A 97 10.95 3.20 -8.89
N TYR A 98 10.20 4.29 -8.90
CA TYR A 98 9.72 4.91 -10.14
C TYR A 98 10.56 6.12 -10.53
N GLU A 99 11.41 5.96 -11.54
CA GLU A 99 12.28 7.04 -12.06
C GLU A 99 11.49 8.25 -12.54
N GLY A 100 10.35 8.00 -13.23
CA GLY A 100 9.50 9.06 -13.76
C GLY A 100 8.96 9.97 -12.65
N HIS A 101 8.42 9.37 -11.57
CA HIS A 101 7.98 10.09 -10.39
C HIS A 101 9.12 10.95 -9.80
N MET A 102 10.27 10.35 -9.53
CA MET A 102 11.38 11.05 -8.90
C MET A 102 11.83 12.25 -9.72
N LYS A 103 11.91 12.12 -11.05
CA LYS A 103 12.27 13.23 -11.95
C LYS A 103 11.26 14.36 -11.92
N GLN A 104 9.97 14.03 -11.98
CA GLN A 104 8.90 15.04 -11.96
C GLN A 104 8.86 15.75 -10.60
N ALA A 105 8.92 15.02 -9.49
CA ALA A 105 8.95 15.58 -8.15
C ALA A 105 10.16 16.52 -7.94
N PHE A 106 11.36 16.13 -8.40
CA PHE A 106 12.53 17.02 -8.34
C PHE A 106 12.36 18.27 -9.19
N ALA A 107 11.76 18.16 -10.39
CA ALA A 107 11.49 19.33 -11.25
C ALA A 107 10.52 20.30 -10.57
N SER A 108 9.47 19.77 -9.95
CA SER A 108 8.48 20.57 -9.21
C SER A 108 9.08 21.24 -7.98
N VAL A 109 9.90 20.54 -7.20
CA VAL A 109 10.61 21.14 -6.06
C VAL A 109 11.55 22.25 -6.51
N LEU A 110 12.26 22.05 -7.63
CA LEU A 110 13.12 23.08 -8.22
C LEU A 110 12.31 24.30 -8.65
N GLU A 111 11.15 24.10 -9.30
CA GLU A 111 10.24 25.17 -9.69
C GLU A 111 9.75 25.95 -8.48
N MET A 112 9.36 25.29 -7.41
CA MET A 112 8.91 25.92 -6.16
C MET A 112 10.00 26.73 -5.47
N LYS A 113 11.26 26.22 -5.47
CA LYS A 113 12.38 26.89 -4.77
C LYS A 113 13.10 27.95 -5.57
N ALA A 114 13.23 27.78 -6.87
CA ALA A 114 14.06 28.62 -7.75
C ALA A 114 13.25 29.33 -8.87
N GLY A 115 11.96 29.02 -8.99
CA GLY A 115 11.06 29.59 -9.98
C GLY A 115 11.07 28.85 -11.34
N LYS A 116 9.96 29.08 -12.10
CA LYS A 116 9.70 28.41 -13.39
C LYS A 116 10.85 28.56 -14.41
N GLY A 117 11.48 29.74 -14.49
CA GLY A 117 12.57 30.02 -15.43
C GLY A 117 13.78 29.12 -15.20
N VAL A 118 14.20 28.95 -13.94
CA VAL A 118 15.33 28.07 -13.56
C VAL A 118 14.98 26.61 -13.86
N ALA A 119 13.79 26.16 -13.47
CA ALA A 119 13.35 24.79 -13.74
C ALA A 119 13.32 24.49 -15.25
N ALA A 120 12.80 25.43 -16.08
CA ALA A 120 12.79 25.28 -17.52
C ALA A 120 14.20 25.22 -18.12
N THR A 121 15.13 26.03 -17.63
CA THR A 121 16.53 26.02 -18.06
C THR A 121 17.22 24.69 -17.73
N VAL A 122 17.08 24.21 -16.51
CA VAL A 122 17.63 22.91 -16.06
C VAL A 122 17.09 21.76 -16.91
N LYS A 123 15.78 21.79 -17.23
CA LYS A 123 15.13 20.82 -18.12
C LYS A 123 15.67 20.90 -19.53
N ALA A 124 15.82 22.10 -20.11
CA ALA A 124 16.34 22.32 -21.46
C ALA A 124 17.79 21.85 -21.61
N LEU A 125 18.62 22.06 -20.59
CA LEU A 125 20.02 21.58 -20.54
C LEU A 125 20.09 20.05 -20.29
N GLY A 126 18.99 19.39 -20.05
CA GLY A 126 18.94 17.94 -19.86
C GLY A 126 19.59 17.44 -18.56
N LEU A 127 19.81 18.33 -17.59
CA LEU A 127 20.46 18.00 -16.31
C LEU A 127 19.65 17.03 -15.45
N MET A 128 18.35 16.85 -15.75
CA MET A 128 17.45 15.93 -15.08
C MET A 128 17.00 14.74 -15.96
N LYS A 129 17.71 14.47 -17.08
CA LYS A 129 17.36 13.36 -17.97
C LYS A 129 17.54 11.98 -17.31
N LYS A 130 18.50 11.85 -16.41
CA LYS A 130 18.79 10.60 -15.68
C LYS A 130 18.89 10.86 -14.19
N MET A 131 18.46 9.88 -13.40
CA MET A 131 18.72 9.87 -11.97
C MET A 131 20.21 9.66 -11.68
N PRO A 132 20.70 10.01 -10.48
CA PRO A 132 22.05 9.67 -10.05
C PRO A 132 22.32 8.16 -10.18
N LYS A 133 23.56 7.78 -10.48
CA LYS A 133 23.94 6.36 -10.66
C LYS A 133 23.48 5.46 -9.51
N ARG A 134 23.46 5.96 -8.29
CA ARG A 134 23.01 5.22 -7.08
C ARG A 134 21.55 4.74 -7.19
N PHE A 135 20.68 5.50 -7.85
CA PHE A 135 19.29 5.12 -8.07
C PHE A 135 19.17 3.81 -8.86
N TYR A 136 20.06 3.59 -9.87
CA TYR A 136 20.02 2.37 -10.70
C TYR A 136 20.80 1.20 -10.10
N GLN A 137 21.64 1.43 -9.10
CA GLN A 137 22.45 0.38 -8.48
C GLN A 137 21.65 -0.51 -7.54
N ARG A 138 20.76 0.10 -6.76
CA ARG A 138 19.87 -0.61 -5.83
C ARG A 138 18.65 0.23 -5.51
N PRO A 139 17.50 -0.42 -5.21
CA PRO A 139 16.33 0.29 -4.69
C PRO A 139 16.68 0.92 -3.34
N LEU A 140 16.18 2.14 -3.13
CA LEU A 140 16.31 2.87 -1.87
C LEU A 140 14.96 2.83 -1.16
N TYR A 141 14.99 2.77 0.16
CA TYR A 141 13.80 2.82 1.01
C TYR A 141 14.05 3.64 2.27
N TYR A 142 12.97 4.10 2.87
CA TYR A 142 12.94 4.57 4.25
C TYR A 142 12.07 3.63 5.09
N LYS A 143 12.26 3.65 6.42
CA LYS A 143 11.42 2.90 7.35
C LYS A 143 10.15 3.69 7.61
N GLY A 144 9.01 3.16 7.16
CA GLY A 144 7.70 3.73 7.42
C GLY A 144 7.25 3.48 8.86
N ASN A 145 6.34 4.32 9.35
CA ASN A 145 5.74 4.15 10.66
C ASN A 145 4.58 3.15 10.58
N ASN A 146 4.81 1.93 11.04
CA ASN A 146 3.78 0.88 11.06
C ASN A 146 2.62 1.15 12.04
N LEU A 147 2.75 2.12 12.95
CA LEU A 147 1.69 2.52 13.88
C LEU A 147 0.74 3.57 13.27
N SER A 148 1.10 4.19 12.14
CA SER A 148 0.28 5.20 11.45
C SER A 148 -0.56 4.63 10.31
N VAL A 149 -0.75 3.31 10.28
CA VAL A 149 -1.56 2.63 9.26
C VAL A 149 -3.04 2.96 9.44
N SER A 150 -3.71 3.31 8.34
CA SER A 150 -5.15 3.55 8.27
C SER A 150 -5.85 2.65 7.25
N ALA A 151 -7.14 2.44 7.45
CA ALA A 151 -7.97 1.56 6.65
C ALA A 151 -8.64 2.28 5.47
N HIS A 152 -9.22 1.50 4.57
CA HIS A 152 -10.22 1.96 3.62
C HIS A 152 -11.39 2.63 4.36
N GLU A 153 -11.88 3.78 3.84
CA GLU A 153 -12.95 4.63 4.43
C GLU A 153 -12.61 5.26 5.79
N GLN A 154 -11.41 5.08 6.31
CA GLN A 154 -10.97 5.80 7.50
C GLN A 154 -10.52 7.22 7.13
N ASP A 155 -10.88 8.20 7.96
CA ASP A 155 -10.42 9.58 7.80
C ASP A 155 -8.91 9.70 8.00
N VAL A 156 -8.25 10.46 7.14
CA VAL A 156 -6.84 10.84 7.26
C VAL A 156 -6.75 12.21 7.92
N ILE A 157 -6.11 12.27 9.07
CA ILE A 157 -6.03 13.49 9.87
C ILE A 157 -4.95 14.41 9.32
N TRP A 158 -5.34 15.60 8.87
CA TRP A 158 -4.42 16.65 8.42
C TRP A 158 -3.55 17.13 9.58
N PRO A 159 -2.22 16.92 9.53
CA PRO A 159 -1.35 17.38 10.61
C PRO A 159 -1.35 18.90 10.74
N ARG A 160 -1.50 19.43 11.96
CA ARG A 160 -1.58 20.88 12.23
C ARG A 160 -0.35 21.67 11.77
N TRP A 161 0.78 21.02 11.62
CA TRP A 161 2.06 21.61 11.28
C TRP A 161 2.38 21.61 9.77
N THR A 162 1.53 21.06 8.93
CA THR A 162 1.69 21.11 7.46
C THR A 162 0.63 21.96 6.78
N LYS A 163 1.01 22.58 5.68
CA LYS A 163 0.13 23.31 4.77
C LYS A 163 0.03 22.67 3.40
N MET A 164 0.78 21.59 3.16
CA MET A 164 0.91 20.94 1.86
C MET A 164 0.82 19.43 2.02
N LEU A 165 -0.39 18.91 2.22
CA LEU A 165 -0.65 17.49 2.24
C LEU A 165 -0.86 16.99 0.82
N ASP A 166 -0.26 15.84 0.53
CA ASP A 166 -0.26 15.20 -0.78
C ASP A 166 -0.57 13.71 -0.64
N TYR A 167 -1.01 13.10 -1.73
CA TYR A 167 -1.21 11.66 -1.87
C TYR A 167 -0.07 11.04 -2.67
N GLU A 168 0.15 9.74 -2.50
CA GLU A 168 1.03 8.93 -3.33
C GLU A 168 0.37 7.59 -3.65
N MET A 169 0.00 7.38 -4.92
CA MET A 169 -0.58 6.10 -5.32
C MET A 169 0.51 5.04 -5.51
N GLU A 170 0.42 3.97 -4.73
CA GLU A 170 1.41 2.91 -4.69
C GLU A 170 0.79 1.52 -4.71
N LEU A 171 1.55 0.55 -5.23
CA LEU A 171 1.32 -0.86 -4.96
C LEU A 171 1.96 -1.21 -3.60
N GLY A 172 1.19 -1.79 -2.71
CA GLY A 172 1.69 -2.39 -1.47
C GLY A 172 1.94 -3.88 -1.66
N VAL A 173 3.06 -4.38 -1.14
CA VAL A 173 3.47 -5.78 -1.18
C VAL A 173 3.59 -6.32 0.23
N VAL A 174 2.99 -7.46 0.52
CA VAL A 174 3.07 -8.13 1.84
C VAL A 174 3.85 -9.42 1.71
N LEU A 175 4.85 -9.62 2.58
CA LEU A 175 5.64 -10.84 2.61
C LEU A 175 4.95 -11.95 3.42
N GLY A 176 5.09 -13.20 2.98
CA GLY A 176 4.45 -14.36 3.59
C GLY A 176 5.41 -15.35 4.25
N LYS A 177 6.72 -15.15 4.09
CA LYS A 177 7.71 -16.10 4.59
C LYS A 177 8.84 -15.41 5.33
N ARG A 178 9.40 -16.13 6.31
CA ARG A 178 10.64 -15.76 6.98
C ARG A 178 11.84 -16.10 6.10
N GLY A 179 12.81 -15.19 5.99
CA GLY A 179 14.04 -15.43 5.24
C GLY A 179 15.13 -14.41 5.52
N LYS A 180 16.34 -14.72 5.10
CA LYS A 180 17.51 -13.83 5.14
C LYS A 180 18.36 -14.15 3.90
N ASN A 181 19.00 -13.11 3.31
CA ASN A 181 19.85 -13.27 2.12
C ASN A 181 19.12 -13.95 0.96
N ILE A 182 17.89 -13.48 0.70
CA ILE A 182 17.00 -14.03 -0.33
C ILE A 182 17.49 -13.58 -1.69
N SER A 183 17.73 -14.54 -2.59
CA SER A 183 18.12 -14.22 -3.98
C SER A 183 16.95 -13.59 -4.75
N ALA A 184 17.25 -12.75 -5.73
CA ALA A 184 16.21 -12.17 -6.59
C ALA A 184 15.38 -13.24 -7.32
N ASN A 185 15.98 -14.43 -7.60
CA ASN A 185 15.29 -15.54 -8.28
C ASN A 185 14.23 -16.19 -7.39
N ASP A 186 14.46 -16.25 -6.08
CA ASP A 186 13.56 -16.87 -5.10
C ASP A 186 12.57 -15.87 -4.50
N ALA A 187 12.85 -14.59 -4.61
CA ALA A 187 12.20 -13.51 -3.88
C ALA A 187 10.67 -13.47 -4.07
N MET A 188 10.17 -13.69 -5.29
CA MET A 188 8.74 -13.65 -5.55
C MET A 188 7.98 -14.76 -4.82
N SER A 189 8.62 -15.87 -4.48
CA SER A 189 8.03 -16.92 -3.66
C SER A 189 7.77 -16.50 -2.20
N TYR A 190 8.31 -15.37 -1.78
CA TYR A 190 8.11 -14.79 -0.44
C TYR A 190 6.92 -13.83 -0.40
N VAL A 191 6.35 -13.43 -1.53
CA VAL A 191 5.20 -12.54 -1.57
C VAL A 191 3.93 -13.30 -1.21
N PHE A 192 3.21 -12.82 -0.19
CA PHE A 192 1.89 -13.31 0.18
C PHE A 192 0.80 -12.71 -0.70
N GLY A 193 0.89 -11.40 -0.95
CA GLY A 193 -0.13 -10.70 -1.73
C GLY A 193 0.13 -9.21 -1.84
N TYR A 194 -0.87 -8.54 -2.40
CA TYR A 194 -0.81 -7.13 -2.80
C TYR A 194 -2.01 -6.34 -2.29
N THR A 195 -1.84 -5.05 -2.06
CA THR A 195 -2.90 -4.13 -1.64
C THR A 195 -2.68 -2.75 -2.26
N CYS A 196 -3.72 -1.92 -2.32
CA CYS A 196 -3.52 -0.50 -2.61
C CYS A 196 -2.87 0.17 -1.39
N PHE A 197 -1.96 1.09 -1.65
CA PHE A 197 -1.30 1.89 -0.63
C PHE A 197 -1.29 3.36 -1.04
N ASN A 198 -1.62 4.24 -0.09
CA ASN A 198 -1.51 5.68 -0.25
C ASN A 198 -0.59 6.22 0.85
N ASP A 199 0.63 6.59 0.45
CA ASP A 199 1.65 7.13 1.34
C ASP A 199 1.51 8.65 1.45
N PHE A 200 0.53 9.10 2.26
CA PHE A 200 0.27 10.52 2.44
C PHE A 200 1.53 11.27 2.92
N SER A 201 1.73 12.45 2.35
CA SER A 201 2.99 13.18 2.44
C SER A 201 2.78 14.65 2.79
N ALA A 202 3.42 15.10 3.87
CA ALA A 202 3.50 16.53 4.19
C ALA A 202 4.69 17.15 3.44
N ARG A 203 4.45 17.67 2.22
CA ARG A 203 5.52 18.06 1.28
C ARG A 203 6.35 19.24 1.75
N ASP A 204 5.74 20.23 2.39
CA ASP A 204 6.46 21.37 2.98
C ASP A 204 7.47 20.88 4.03
N LYS A 205 7.05 19.94 4.88
CA LYS A 205 7.94 19.36 5.90
C LYS A 205 9.05 18.51 5.26
N MET A 206 8.74 17.68 4.29
CA MET A 206 9.77 16.93 3.55
C MET A 206 10.79 17.84 2.87
N MET A 207 10.37 18.99 2.31
CA MET A 207 11.27 19.96 1.70
C MET A 207 12.18 20.67 2.71
N GLU A 208 11.77 20.77 3.97
CA GLU A 208 12.62 21.24 5.06
C GLU A 208 13.64 20.17 5.48
N GLU A 209 13.24 18.90 5.56
CA GLU A 209 14.01 17.79 6.12
C GLU A 209 15.06 17.21 5.17
N ILE A 210 14.71 16.99 3.90
CA ILE A 210 15.59 16.34 2.91
C ILE A 210 16.95 17.05 2.72
N PRO A 211 17.06 18.39 2.72
CA PRO A 211 18.35 19.07 2.59
C PRO A 211 19.31 18.89 3.77
N TRP A 212 18.83 18.45 4.93
CA TRP A 212 19.63 18.28 6.14
C TRP A 212 20.50 17.01 6.15
N GLY A 213 21.22 16.75 5.08
CA GLY A 213 22.24 15.72 5.06
C GLY A 213 21.77 14.32 4.67
N GLY A 214 20.63 14.19 4.00
CA GLY A 214 20.23 12.92 3.40
C GLY A 214 19.68 11.87 4.39
N VAL A 215 19.16 12.31 5.53
CA VAL A 215 18.49 11.43 6.51
C VAL A 215 17.18 10.86 5.91
N GLY A 216 16.67 11.46 4.84
CA GLY A 216 15.44 11.06 4.17
C GLY A 216 14.20 11.76 4.73
N PRO A 217 13.00 11.39 4.27
CA PRO A 217 11.76 11.90 4.81
C PRO A 217 11.58 11.38 6.24
N ILE A 218 11.38 12.29 7.18
CA ILE A 218 11.23 11.98 8.61
C ILE A 218 9.80 12.30 9.03
N LYS A 219 9.56 13.49 9.57
CA LYS A 219 8.24 13.89 10.05
C LYS A 219 7.23 14.12 8.91
N GLY A 220 7.70 14.49 7.75
CA GLY A 220 6.86 14.65 6.55
C GLY A 220 6.16 13.38 6.08
N LYS A 221 6.60 12.20 6.53
CA LYS A 221 6.03 10.86 6.28
C LYS A 221 5.61 10.14 7.57
N ASP A 222 5.71 10.81 8.71
CA ASP A 222 5.47 10.19 10.02
C ASP A 222 4.42 11.00 10.81
N PHE A 223 3.15 10.69 10.54
CA PHE A 223 1.99 11.22 11.24
C PHE A 223 0.84 10.22 11.27
N ASP A 224 -0.02 10.34 12.27
CA ASP A 224 -1.16 9.43 12.44
C ASP A 224 -2.02 9.37 11.18
N THR A 225 -2.46 8.16 10.83
CA THR A 225 -3.29 7.87 9.65
C THR A 225 -2.63 8.12 8.28
N GLY A 226 -1.33 8.46 8.24
CA GLY A 226 -0.62 8.81 7.01
C GLY A 226 -0.36 7.64 6.05
N ASN A 227 -0.43 6.40 6.52
CA ASN A 227 -0.17 5.19 5.74
C ASN A 227 -1.48 4.43 5.47
N ALA A 228 -2.27 4.86 4.48
CA ALA A 228 -3.52 4.19 4.17
C ALA A 228 -3.31 2.95 3.30
N MET A 229 -3.93 1.81 3.65
CA MET A 229 -3.87 0.58 2.88
C MET A 229 -5.21 -0.16 2.84
N GLY A 230 -5.45 -0.90 1.77
CA GLY A 230 -6.67 -1.69 1.57
C GLY A 230 -7.29 -1.49 0.17
N PRO A 231 -8.60 -1.78 0.02
CA PRO A 231 -9.50 -2.40 0.99
C PRO A 231 -9.18 -3.86 1.26
N TRP A 232 -8.55 -4.53 0.29
CA TRP A 232 -8.23 -5.95 0.29
C TRP A 232 -6.73 -6.19 0.36
N LEU A 233 -6.36 -7.31 0.97
CA LEU A 233 -5.12 -8.00 0.67
C LEU A 233 -5.44 -9.12 -0.33
N VAL A 234 -4.97 -8.97 -1.56
CA VAL A 234 -5.19 -9.92 -2.66
C VAL A 234 -4.03 -10.88 -2.72
N THR A 235 -4.28 -12.17 -2.61
CA THR A 235 -3.22 -13.20 -2.61
C THR A 235 -2.45 -13.23 -3.93
N ALA A 236 -1.15 -13.55 -3.88
CA ALA A 236 -0.25 -13.42 -5.03
C ALA A 236 -0.66 -14.28 -6.25
N ASP A 237 -1.32 -15.39 -6.03
CA ASP A 237 -1.84 -16.27 -7.09
C ASP A 237 -2.94 -15.61 -7.95
N GLU A 238 -3.68 -14.64 -7.40
CA GLU A 238 -4.66 -13.84 -8.14
C GLU A 238 -4.02 -12.76 -9.03
N ILE A 239 -2.77 -12.43 -8.78
CA ILE A 239 -2.00 -11.42 -9.51
C ILE A 239 -0.68 -12.05 -9.97
N PRO A 240 -0.70 -12.88 -11.01
CA PRO A 240 0.49 -13.61 -11.46
C PRO A 240 1.56 -12.68 -12.03
N ASP A 241 1.17 -11.52 -12.56
CA ASP A 241 2.09 -10.46 -13.01
C ASP A 241 1.78 -9.13 -12.30
N PRO A 242 2.54 -8.78 -11.24
CA PRO A 242 2.38 -7.50 -10.55
C PRO A 242 3.01 -6.32 -11.30
N TYR A 243 3.64 -6.54 -12.45
CA TYR A 243 4.38 -5.51 -13.19
C TYR A 243 3.59 -4.92 -14.36
N ASP A 244 2.33 -5.31 -14.58
CA ASP A 244 1.48 -4.75 -15.61
C ASP A 244 0.05 -4.46 -15.11
N LEU A 245 -0.04 -3.86 -13.94
CA LEU A 245 -1.31 -3.42 -13.37
C LEU A 245 -1.53 -1.94 -13.69
N LYS A 246 -2.72 -1.59 -14.16
CA LYS A 246 -3.15 -0.19 -14.24
C LYS A 246 -3.34 0.35 -12.83
N ILE A 247 -2.82 1.54 -12.60
CA ILE A 247 -2.96 2.25 -11.34
C ILE A 247 -3.39 3.69 -11.61
N GLN A 248 -4.40 4.18 -10.88
CA GLN A 248 -4.92 5.52 -11.06
C GLN A 248 -5.34 6.14 -9.72
N VAL A 249 -5.34 7.46 -9.68
CA VAL A 249 -5.79 8.23 -8.52
C VAL A 249 -6.82 9.26 -8.94
N ARG A 250 -7.89 9.34 -8.15
CA ARG A 250 -8.90 10.39 -8.23
C ARG A 250 -8.93 11.22 -6.95
N VAL A 251 -9.24 12.50 -7.08
CA VAL A 251 -9.54 13.37 -5.96
C VAL A 251 -10.89 13.98 -6.22
N ASN A 252 -11.85 13.77 -5.32
CA ASN A 252 -13.26 14.19 -5.47
C ASN A 252 -13.90 13.71 -6.79
N GLY A 253 -13.55 12.47 -7.20
CA GLY A 253 -14.00 11.87 -8.46
C GLY A 253 -13.25 12.34 -9.72
N GLU A 254 -12.46 13.43 -9.65
CA GLU A 254 -11.62 13.89 -10.76
C GLU A 254 -10.39 13.01 -10.92
N LEU A 255 -10.13 12.46 -12.11
CA LEU A 255 -8.89 11.73 -12.40
C LEU A 255 -7.69 12.69 -12.33
N ARG A 256 -6.82 12.50 -11.35
CA ARG A 256 -5.62 13.30 -11.11
C ARG A 256 -4.36 12.68 -11.67
N GLY A 257 -4.32 11.36 -11.80
CA GLY A 257 -3.19 10.65 -12.35
C GLY A 257 -3.53 9.22 -12.74
N ALA A 258 -2.80 8.73 -13.75
CA ALA A 258 -2.88 7.35 -14.21
C ALA A 258 -1.50 6.86 -14.64
N SER A 259 -1.20 5.59 -14.36
CA SER A 259 0.09 4.98 -14.61
C SER A 259 -0.06 3.45 -14.74
N SER A 260 1.07 2.76 -14.77
CA SER A 260 1.15 1.30 -14.66
C SER A 260 2.30 0.92 -13.72
N THR A 261 2.18 -0.22 -13.07
CA THR A 261 3.26 -0.81 -12.30
C THR A 261 4.46 -1.23 -13.15
N SER A 262 4.30 -1.32 -14.48
CA SER A 262 5.39 -1.56 -15.43
C SER A 262 6.48 -0.48 -15.45
N GLY A 263 6.20 0.70 -14.86
CA GLY A 263 7.17 1.79 -14.72
C GLY A 263 8.23 1.61 -13.63
N MET A 264 8.22 0.50 -12.90
CA MET A 264 9.23 0.20 -11.85
C MET A 264 10.62 0.04 -12.46
N SER A 265 11.58 0.85 -11.99
CA SER A 265 13.01 0.73 -12.36
C SER A 265 13.73 -0.40 -11.62
N HIS A 266 13.17 -0.83 -10.50
CA HIS A 266 13.62 -1.99 -9.74
C HIS A 266 12.43 -2.91 -9.47
N PRO A 267 12.51 -4.19 -9.84
CA PRO A 267 11.43 -5.14 -9.59
C PRO A 267 11.29 -5.46 -8.10
N ILE A 268 10.13 -5.95 -7.70
CA ILE A 268 9.83 -6.37 -6.32
C ILE A 268 10.84 -7.40 -5.83
N SER A 269 11.28 -8.31 -6.71
CA SER A 269 12.32 -9.29 -6.39
C SER A 269 13.62 -8.64 -5.92
N ARG A 270 14.01 -7.53 -6.54
CA ARG A 270 15.21 -6.78 -6.13
C ARG A 270 14.99 -6.01 -4.82
N MET A 271 13.77 -5.54 -4.59
CA MET A 271 13.41 -4.91 -3.31
C MET A 271 13.56 -5.91 -2.15
N ILE A 272 13.05 -7.14 -2.32
CA ILE A 272 13.14 -8.21 -1.32
C ILE A 272 14.61 -8.63 -1.10
N GLU A 273 15.38 -8.82 -2.17
CA GLU A 273 16.80 -9.14 -2.10
C GLU A 273 17.55 -8.10 -1.26
N VAL A 274 17.38 -6.81 -1.54
CA VAL A 274 18.04 -5.73 -0.79
C VAL A 274 17.55 -5.64 0.66
N ALA A 275 16.25 -5.83 0.90
CA ALA A 275 15.69 -5.77 2.26
C ALA A 275 16.14 -6.94 3.14
N SER A 276 16.47 -8.09 2.53
CA SER A 276 16.90 -9.30 3.23
C SER A 276 18.42 -9.47 3.32
N ASP A 277 19.18 -8.56 2.68
CA ASP A 277 20.65 -8.59 2.67
C ASP A 277 21.19 -8.35 4.10
N GLU A 278 21.75 -9.39 4.71
CA GLU A 278 22.18 -9.45 6.11
C GLU A 278 21.08 -9.10 7.14
N GLU A 279 19.80 -9.02 6.72
CA GLU A 279 18.66 -8.70 7.59
C GLU A 279 17.54 -9.76 7.45
N LEU A 280 16.94 -10.13 8.58
CA LEU A 280 15.82 -11.06 8.61
C LEU A 280 14.54 -10.36 8.16
N VAL A 281 13.85 -10.93 7.18
CA VAL A 281 12.45 -10.59 6.86
C VAL A 281 11.51 -11.62 7.47
N VAL A 282 10.31 -11.18 7.85
CA VAL A 282 9.30 -12.03 8.51
C VAL A 282 7.93 -11.92 7.82
N PRO A 283 7.03 -12.92 8.03
CA PRO A 283 5.65 -12.83 7.53
C PRO A 283 4.95 -11.55 7.99
N GLY A 284 4.16 -10.96 7.11
CA GLY A 284 3.43 -9.72 7.37
C GLY A 284 4.23 -8.44 7.17
N GLU A 285 5.53 -8.48 6.85
CA GLU A 285 6.26 -7.27 6.47
C GLU A 285 5.66 -6.63 5.23
N PHE A 286 5.61 -5.30 5.24
CA PHE A 286 5.01 -4.50 4.19
C PHE A 286 6.05 -3.68 3.44
N PHE A 287 5.96 -3.70 2.10
CA PHE A 287 6.76 -2.88 1.21
C PHE A 287 5.85 -1.98 0.36
N GLY A 288 5.95 -0.66 0.52
CA GLY A 288 5.43 0.30 -0.44
C GLY A 288 6.42 0.39 -1.62
N THR A 289 5.92 0.39 -2.85
CA THR A 289 6.79 0.40 -4.05
C THR A 289 7.28 1.80 -4.42
N GLY A 290 6.77 2.83 -3.77
CA GLY A 290 6.94 4.22 -4.17
C GLY A 290 5.83 4.68 -5.12
N ALA A 291 5.60 5.99 -5.15
CA ALA A 291 4.58 6.58 -5.99
C ALA A 291 4.83 6.25 -7.47
N ALA A 292 3.81 5.65 -8.12
CA ALA A 292 3.85 5.43 -9.56
C ALA A 292 3.94 6.79 -10.29
N THR A 293 4.58 6.82 -11.46
CA THR A 293 4.71 8.05 -12.26
C THR A 293 3.33 8.66 -12.53
N ASN A 294 3.18 9.96 -12.36
CA ASN A 294 1.93 10.71 -12.37
C ASN A 294 1.00 10.39 -11.17
N GLY A 295 1.54 9.83 -10.11
CA GLY A 295 0.79 9.28 -8.98
C GLY A 295 0.69 10.16 -7.75
N CYS A 296 1.18 11.40 -7.79
CA CYS A 296 1.07 12.32 -6.66
C CYS A 296 0.93 13.78 -7.08
N GLY A 297 0.39 14.59 -6.18
CA GLY A 297 0.10 16.01 -6.44
C GLY A 297 1.35 16.85 -6.65
N ILE A 298 2.49 16.52 -6.02
CA ILE A 298 3.76 17.24 -6.20
C ILE A 298 4.23 17.25 -7.66
N GLU A 299 3.94 16.20 -8.43
CA GLU A 299 4.32 16.12 -9.84
C GLU A 299 3.63 17.18 -10.70
N PHE A 300 2.48 17.69 -10.25
CA PHE A 300 1.65 18.69 -10.94
C PHE A 300 1.45 19.98 -10.14
N LEU A 301 2.08 20.10 -8.96
CA LEU A 301 1.90 21.17 -8.00
C LEU A 301 0.41 21.37 -7.61
N ARG A 302 -0.32 20.24 -7.46
CA ARG A 302 -1.75 20.20 -7.09
C ARG A 302 -1.92 19.39 -5.82
N PHE A 303 -1.89 20.07 -4.69
CA PHE A 303 -2.00 19.46 -3.36
C PHE A 303 -3.46 19.26 -2.94
N LEU A 304 -3.65 18.52 -1.84
CA LEU A 304 -4.94 18.27 -1.25
C LEU A 304 -5.44 19.49 -0.46
N GLU A 305 -6.75 19.52 -0.28
CA GLU A 305 -7.46 20.44 0.63
C GLU A 305 -8.21 19.63 1.70
N PRO A 306 -8.41 20.17 2.91
CA PRO A 306 -9.27 19.51 3.90
C PRO A 306 -10.69 19.30 3.38
N GLY A 307 -11.18 18.08 3.49
CA GLY A 307 -12.47 17.64 2.95
C GLY A 307 -12.32 16.80 1.68
N ASP A 308 -11.16 16.83 1.03
CA ASP A 308 -10.91 16.05 -0.18
C ASP A 308 -11.03 14.56 0.10
N VAL A 309 -11.58 13.86 -0.89
CA VAL A 309 -11.66 12.39 -0.93
C VAL A 309 -10.69 11.88 -1.97
N VAL A 310 -9.74 11.08 -1.55
CA VAL A 310 -8.71 10.48 -2.41
C VAL A 310 -9.06 9.01 -2.64
N GLU A 311 -9.03 8.59 -3.90
CA GLU A 311 -9.27 7.22 -4.33
C GLU A 311 -8.06 6.73 -5.12
N VAL A 312 -7.37 5.71 -4.58
CA VAL A 312 -6.29 4.99 -5.27
C VAL A 312 -6.86 3.67 -5.76
N GLU A 313 -6.89 3.49 -7.07
CA GLU A 313 -7.41 2.29 -7.72
C GLU A 313 -6.26 1.52 -8.37
N ILE A 314 -6.19 0.21 -8.08
CA ILE A 314 -5.26 -0.71 -8.72
C ILE A 314 -6.06 -1.86 -9.33
N GLU A 315 -5.78 -2.13 -10.60
CA GLU A 315 -6.39 -3.22 -11.34
C GLU A 315 -6.30 -4.55 -10.57
N ARG A 316 -7.38 -5.34 -10.55
CA ARG A 316 -7.54 -6.60 -9.80
C ARG A 316 -7.56 -6.47 -8.27
N ILE A 317 -7.06 -5.37 -7.70
CA ILE A 317 -7.09 -5.17 -6.25
C ILE A 317 -8.39 -4.47 -5.86
N GLY A 318 -8.62 -3.26 -6.34
CA GLY A 318 -9.81 -2.47 -6.05
C GLY A 318 -9.47 -1.01 -5.76
N VAL A 319 -10.33 -0.35 -5.01
CA VAL A 319 -10.24 1.08 -4.70
C VAL A 319 -10.02 1.29 -3.21
N LEU A 320 -8.91 1.89 -2.85
CA LEU A 320 -8.65 2.44 -1.52
C LEU A 320 -9.15 3.88 -1.49
N ARG A 321 -10.09 4.19 -0.61
CA ARG A 321 -10.74 5.50 -0.51
C ARG A 321 -10.57 6.05 0.90
N ASN A 322 -10.12 7.31 0.98
CA ASN A 322 -9.95 8.02 2.26
C ASN A 322 -10.38 9.47 2.12
N ARG A 323 -10.98 10.03 3.17
CA ARG A 323 -11.25 11.46 3.27
C ARG A 323 -10.18 12.13 4.13
N VAL A 324 -9.71 13.30 3.71
CA VAL A 324 -8.78 14.11 4.48
C VAL A 324 -9.59 15.09 5.34
N VAL A 325 -9.33 15.10 6.65
CA VAL A 325 -10.06 15.94 7.60
C VAL A 325 -9.11 16.78 8.45
N LYS A 326 -9.54 17.97 8.85
CA LYS A 326 -8.82 18.74 9.87
C LYS A 326 -8.97 18.07 11.23
N PRO A 327 -7.96 18.13 12.09
CA PRO A 327 -8.13 17.72 13.47
C PRO A 327 -9.21 18.56 14.15
N ALA A 328 -10.00 17.92 15.00
CA ALA A 328 -11.03 18.58 15.81
C ALA A 328 -10.43 19.64 16.76
#